data_16457f2096edfa0497468e7b3d2479a9
#
_entry.id   16457f2096edfa0497468e7b3d2479a9
#
_cell.length_a   1.000
_cell.length_b   1.000
_cell.length_c   1.000
_cell.angle_alpha   90.00
_cell.angle_beta   90.00
_cell.angle_gamma   90.00
#
_symmetry.space_group_name_H-M   'P 1'
#
loop_
_entity.id
_entity.type
_entity.pdbx_description
1 polymer ?
#
loop_
_entity_poly.entity_id
_entity_poly.type
_entity_poly.pdbx_seq_one_letter_code
_entity_poly.pdbx_strand_id
1 'polypeptide(L)'
;MPNTDFERNYTLRSKGGYLPYKNFGNKFNTSFFPYHSKLWNLLPKKIRSSNLSDFKSLIRQEMKPSKYKHFAKGNKHTNSLLTRIRVGRSSLNEHKFVIGQTDSPECLCHSKSESTSHFFMDCFLYSPERQTLFSLIEHYIPNFTRLSKQKQLDIILRGVFIDNEEYLSTNISITIAVQNYILLTRRFNDTGEKDWY
;
A
#
# COMPACT_ATOMS: atom_id res chain seq x y z
N MET A 1 36.96 16.40 -8.54
CA MET A 1 37.34 15.00 -8.83
C MET A 1 36.08 14.18 -8.77
N PRO A 2 35.69 13.44 -9.81
CA PRO A 2 34.52 12.57 -9.75
C PRO A 2 34.81 11.42 -8.78
N ASN A 3 33.84 11.15 -7.92
CA ASN A 3 33.95 10.15 -6.87
C ASN A 3 33.93 8.75 -7.49
N THR A 4 35.10 8.19 -7.74
CA THR A 4 35.31 6.88 -8.39
C THR A 4 34.75 5.71 -7.55
N ASP A 5 34.39 5.93 -6.30
CA ASP A 5 33.77 4.91 -5.45
C ASP A 5 32.30 4.65 -5.79
N PHE A 6 31.66 5.57 -6.51
CA PHE A 6 30.25 5.39 -6.90
C PHE A 6 30.09 4.37 -8.03
N GLU A 7 31.02 4.33 -8.97
CA GLU A 7 30.97 3.38 -10.11
C GLU A 7 31.26 1.93 -9.69
N ARG A 8 32.13 1.71 -8.69
CA ARG A 8 32.45 0.35 -8.20
C ARG A 8 31.27 -0.36 -7.55
N ASN A 9 30.32 0.37 -6.98
CA ASN A 9 29.18 -0.22 -6.29
C ASN A 9 28.05 -0.68 -7.23
N TYR A 10 28.03 -0.22 -8.47
CA TYR A 10 26.99 -0.59 -9.45
C TYR A 10 27.32 -1.86 -10.25
N THR A 11 28.59 -2.23 -10.37
CA THR A 11 29.02 -3.35 -11.21
C THR A 11 29.11 -4.68 -10.48
N LEU A 12 28.99 -4.70 -9.18
CA LEU A 12 29.21 -5.92 -8.40
C LEU A 12 27.90 -6.55 -7.94
N ARG A 13 27.27 -7.32 -8.83
CA ARG A 13 26.61 -8.56 -8.41
C ARG A 13 27.73 -9.49 -7.90
N SER A 14 28.26 -9.22 -6.72
CA SER A 14 29.19 -10.14 -6.11
C SER A 14 28.45 -11.43 -5.80
N LYS A 15 29.11 -12.58 -5.99
CA LYS A 15 28.59 -13.89 -5.59
C LYS A 15 28.17 -13.95 -4.11
N GLY A 16 28.44 -12.91 -3.32
CA GLY A 16 28.14 -12.76 -1.90
C GLY A 16 26.99 -11.82 -1.53
N GLY A 17 26.43 -11.04 -2.43
CA GLY A 17 25.42 -10.03 -2.15
C GLY A 17 25.92 -8.59 -2.38
N TYR A 18 25.03 -7.61 -2.29
CA TYR A 18 25.41 -6.20 -2.35
C TYR A 18 26.04 -5.75 -1.04
N LEU A 19 27.16 -5.01 -1.13
CA LEU A 19 27.76 -4.40 0.05
C LEU A 19 26.76 -3.42 0.70
N PRO A 20 26.61 -3.42 2.04
CA PRO A 20 25.78 -2.44 2.70
C PRO A 20 26.33 -1.04 2.46
N TYR A 21 25.49 -0.13 1.98
CA TYR A 21 25.86 1.28 1.87
C TYR A 21 26.20 1.83 3.27
N LYS A 22 27.40 2.42 3.40
CA LYS A 22 27.79 3.12 4.63
C LYS A 22 26.86 4.35 4.78
N ASN A 23 26.27 4.47 5.94
CA ASN A 23 25.44 5.54 6.49
C ASN A 23 25.38 6.86 5.71
N PHE A 24 24.52 6.92 4.71
CA PHE A 24 23.95 8.15 4.21
C PHE A 24 22.59 8.31 4.87
N GLY A 25 22.21 9.51 5.30
CA GLY A 25 21.04 9.78 6.14
C GLY A 25 19.73 9.07 5.72
N ASN A 26 18.73 9.12 6.57
CA ASN A 26 17.48 8.34 6.45
C ASN A 26 16.80 8.39 5.07
N LYS A 27 16.84 9.52 4.36
CA LYS A 27 16.26 9.66 3.01
C LYS A 27 16.98 8.78 1.97
N PHE A 28 18.30 8.61 2.08
CA PHE A 28 19.07 7.74 1.19
C PHE A 28 18.77 6.27 1.47
N ASN A 29 18.68 5.88 2.74
CA ASN A 29 18.41 4.48 3.13
C ASN A 29 17.03 3.99 2.69
N THR A 30 16.08 4.89 2.41
CA THR A 30 14.74 4.59 1.87
C THR A 30 14.66 4.77 0.35
N SER A 31 15.73 5.25 -0.30
CA SER A 31 15.77 5.37 -1.76
C SER A 31 15.79 4.01 -2.46
N PHE A 32 15.49 4.01 -3.75
CA PHE A 32 15.30 2.79 -4.54
C PHE A 32 16.46 1.77 -4.39
N PHE A 33 17.69 2.19 -4.55
CA PHE A 33 18.85 1.27 -4.56
C PHE A 33 19.15 0.60 -3.21
N PRO A 34 19.29 1.33 -2.09
CA PRO A 34 19.53 0.71 -0.79
C PRO A 34 18.40 -0.22 -0.37
N TYR A 35 17.15 0.14 -0.66
CA TYR A 35 16.00 -0.69 -0.35
C TYR A 35 16.04 -2.02 -1.13
N HIS A 36 16.27 -1.97 -2.45
CA HIS A 36 16.33 -3.19 -3.27
C HIS A 36 17.57 -4.04 -2.96
N SER A 37 18.70 -3.42 -2.61
CA SER A 37 19.89 -4.15 -2.16
C SER A 37 19.62 -4.93 -0.86
N LYS A 38 18.88 -4.33 0.08
CA LYS A 38 18.44 -5.03 1.29
C LYS A 38 17.54 -6.22 0.96
N LEU A 39 16.53 -6.01 0.10
CA LEU A 39 15.64 -7.08 -0.33
C LEU A 39 16.41 -8.20 -1.05
N TRP A 40 17.34 -7.85 -1.93
CA TRP A 40 18.18 -8.83 -2.62
C TRP A 40 19.00 -9.66 -1.62
N ASN A 41 19.58 -9.02 -0.61
CA ASN A 41 20.41 -9.70 0.39
C ASN A 41 19.60 -10.63 1.31
N LEU A 42 18.29 -10.39 1.45
CA LEU A 42 17.39 -11.28 2.19
C LEU A 42 17.05 -12.57 1.42
N LEU A 43 17.27 -12.59 0.09
CA LEU A 43 17.00 -13.78 -0.70
C LEU A 43 18.02 -14.90 -0.37
N PRO A 44 17.59 -16.18 -0.32
CA PRO A 44 18.48 -17.32 -0.19
C PRO A 44 19.59 -17.33 -1.26
N LYS A 45 20.79 -17.78 -0.88
CA LYS A 45 21.94 -17.85 -1.82
C LYS A 45 21.58 -18.60 -3.11
N LYS A 46 20.82 -19.70 -3.02
CA LYS A 46 20.35 -20.50 -4.15
C LYS A 46 19.63 -19.63 -5.19
N ILE A 47 18.78 -18.71 -4.73
CA ILE A 47 18.03 -17.80 -5.61
C ILE A 47 18.96 -16.74 -6.21
N ARG A 48 19.83 -16.14 -5.38
CA ARG A 48 20.75 -15.09 -5.84
C ARG A 48 21.77 -15.55 -6.86
N SER A 49 22.18 -16.82 -6.81
CA SER A 49 23.17 -17.42 -7.72
C SER A 49 22.54 -18.10 -8.95
N SER A 50 21.22 -18.17 -9.05
CA SER A 50 20.55 -18.79 -10.19
C SER A 50 20.58 -17.92 -11.44
N ASN A 51 20.45 -18.55 -12.62
CA ASN A 51 20.23 -17.85 -13.88
C ASN A 51 18.83 -17.16 -13.88
N LEU A 52 18.54 -16.35 -14.89
CA LEU A 52 17.32 -15.55 -14.93
C LEU A 52 16.04 -16.40 -15.02
N SER A 53 16.06 -17.54 -15.72
CA SER A 53 14.88 -18.41 -15.84
C SER A 53 14.59 -19.10 -14.52
N ASP A 54 15.60 -19.66 -13.89
CA ASP A 54 15.49 -20.34 -12.60
C ASP A 54 15.17 -19.37 -11.48
N PHE A 55 15.75 -18.15 -11.53
CA PHE A 55 15.42 -17.08 -10.59
C PHE A 55 13.91 -16.80 -10.54
N LYS A 56 13.27 -16.64 -11.70
CA LYS A 56 11.82 -16.40 -11.76
C LYS A 56 11.01 -17.56 -11.18
N SER A 57 11.42 -18.79 -11.43
CA SER A 57 10.77 -19.98 -10.89
C SER A 57 10.95 -20.09 -9.38
N LEU A 58 12.18 -19.95 -8.90
CA LEU A 58 12.52 -20.03 -7.49
C LEU A 58 11.87 -18.92 -6.66
N ILE A 59 11.84 -17.68 -7.17
CA ILE A 59 11.12 -16.57 -6.52
C ILE A 59 9.64 -16.90 -6.38
N ARG A 60 8.99 -17.47 -7.40
CA ARG A 60 7.58 -17.86 -7.31
C ARG A 60 7.34 -18.96 -6.26
N GLN A 61 8.28 -19.87 -6.08
CA GLN A 61 8.20 -20.93 -5.07
C GLN A 61 8.41 -20.39 -3.65
N GLU A 62 9.38 -19.47 -3.48
CA GLU A 62 9.66 -18.84 -2.17
C GLU A 62 8.64 -17.79 -1.79
N MET A 63 8.07 -17.07 -2.77
CA MET A 63 6.95 -16.19 -2.51
C MET A 63 5.74 -17.03 -2.19
N LYS A 64 5.56 -17.35 -0.89
CA LYS A 64 4.33 -17.96 -0.38
C LYS A 64 3.11 -17.25 -0.99
N PRO A 65 2.03 -17.96 -1.31
CA PRO A 65 0.80 -17.33 -1.79
C PRO A 65 0.49 -16.15 -0.87
N SER A 66 0.34 -14.99 -1.47
CA SER A 66 0.19 -13.73 -0.73
C SER A 66 -0.83 -13.91 0.40
N LYS A 67 -0.42 -13.63 1.63
CA LYS A 67 -1.32 -13.55 2.78
C LYS A 67 -2.43 -12.50 2.58
N TYR A 68 -2.27 -11.65 1.58
CA TYR A 68 -3.22 -10.64 1.17
C TYR A 68 -4.05 -11.05 -0.06
N LYS A 69 -4.39 -12.35 -0.20
CA LYS A 69 -5.23 -12.85 -1.31
C LYS A 69 -6.54 -12.07 -1.47
N HIS A 70 -7.09 -11.57 -0.36
CA HIS A 70 -8.30 -10.74 -0.36
C HIS A 70 -8.11 -9.39 -1.07
N PHE A 71 -6.89 -8.87 -1.21
CA PHE A 71 -6.64 -7.61 -1.92
C PHE A 71 -6.93 -7.69 -3.41
N ALA A 72 -6.92 -8.88 -4.00
CA ALA A 72 -7.23 -9.09 -5.42
C ALA A 72 -8.72 -9.34 -5.70
N LYS A 73 -9.58 -9.26 -4.68
CA LYS A 73 -11.03 -9.54 -4.81
C LYS A 73 -11.83 -8.27 -5.07
N GLY A 74 -13.01 -8.44 -5.66
CA GLY A 74 -13.92 -7.36 -5.99
C GLY A 74 -13.68 -6.74 -7.37
N ASN A 75 -14.15 -5.52 -7.59
CA ASN A 75 -14.03 -4.82 -8.85
C ASN A 75 -12.59 -4.34 -9.11
N LYS A 76 -12.07 -4.57 -10.33
CA LYS A 76 -10.69 -4.24 -10.71
C LYS A 76 -10.35 -2.75 -10.53
N HIS A 77 -11.26 -1.86 -10.94
CA HIS A 77 -11.05 -0.41 -10.83
C HIS A 77 -10.95 0.03 -9.37
N THR A 78 -11.93 -0.32 -8.55
CA THR A 78 -11.91 0.03 -7.12
C THR A 78 -10.79 -0.65 -6.35
N ASN A 79 -10.39 -1.85 -6.78
CA ASN A 79 -9.23 -2.52 -6.19
C ASN A 79 -7.92 -1.76 -6.48
N SER A 80 -7.78 -1.20 -7.68
CA SER A 80 -6.66 -0.31 -8.02
C SER A 80 -6.65 0.95 -7.13
N LEU A 81 -7.81 1.61 -6.98
CA LEU A 81 -7.94 2.78 -6.09
C LEU A 81 -7.58 2.44 -4.65
N LEU A 82 -8.14 1.35 -4.12
CA LEU A 82 -7.84 0.91 -2.75
C LEU A 82 -6.36 0.56 -2.56
N THR A 83 -5.73 -0.04 -3.56
CA THR A 83 -4.30 -0.33 -3.53
C THR A 83 -3.47 0.96 -3.47
N ARG A 84 -3.81 1.96 -4.28
CA ARG A 84 -3.16 3.29 -4.24
C ARG A 84 -3.32 3.95 -2.86
N ILE A 85 -4.52 3.86 -2.26
CA ILE A 85 -4.79 4.38 -0.92
C ILE A 85 -3.91 3.67 0.13
N ARG A 86 -3.80 2.34 0.08
CA ARG A 86 -2.98 1.52 0.99
C ARG A 86 -1.50 1.91 0.97
N VAL A 87 -0.98 2.25 -0.19
CA VAL A 87 0.44 2.65 -0.33
C VAL A 87 0.66 4.16 -0.20
N GLY A 88 -0.37 4.93 0.17
CA GLY A 88 -0.29 6.38 0.32
C GLY A 88 -0.10 7.14 -0.99
N ARG A 89 -0.42 6.52 -2.13
CA ARG A 89 -0.33 7.13 -3.48
C ARG A 89 -1.71 7.30 -4.09
N SER A 90 -2.63 7.83 -3.31
CA SER A 90 -4.02 8.05 -3.72
C SER A 90 -4.19 9.39 -4.46
N SER A 91 -5.36 9.59 -5.06
CA SER A 91 -5.77 10.89 -5.61
C SER A 91 -6.39 11.81 -4.55
N LEU A 92 -6.15 11.57 -3.25
CA LEU A 92 -6.51 12.48 -2.17
C LEU A 92 -5.61 13.73 -2.19
N ASN A 93 -6.15 14.87 -1.80
CA ASN A 93 -5.45 16.15 -1.94
C ASN A 93 -4.15 16.23 -1.16
N GLU A 94 -4.04 15.57 0.01
CA GLU A 94 -2.77 15.49 0.73
C GLU A 94 -1.65 14.90 -0.14
N HIS A 95 -1.92 13.77 -0.82
CA HIS A 95 -0.91 13.18 -1.70
C HIS A 95 -0.68 14.02 -2.96
N LYS A 96 -1.74 14.56 -3.59
CA LYS A 96 -1.61 15.45 -4.74
C LYS A 96 -0.76 16.68 -4.43
N PHE A 97 -0.95 17.26 -3.23
CA PHE A 97 -0.15 18.38 -2.77
C PHE A 97 1.33 18.02 -2.60
N VAL A 98 1.62 16.86 -1.98
CA VAL A 98 3.00 16.39 -1.80
C VAL A 98 3.74 16.19 -3.12
N ILE A 99 3.04 15.81 -4.20
CA ILE A 99 3.63 15.61 -5.53
C ILE A 99 3.45 16.81 -6.47
N GLY A 100 2.97 17.95 -5.97
CA GLY A 100 2.83 19.20 -6.73
C GLY A 100 1.70 19.20 -7.77
N GLN A 101 0.69 18.35 -7.62
CA GLN A 101 -0.48 18.28 -8.52
C GLN A 101 -1.66 19.16 -8.07
N THR A 102 -1.59 19.78 -6.90
CA THR A 102 -2.56 20.73 -6.39
C THR A 102 -1.87 21.73 -5.49
N ASP A 103 -2.43 22.93 -5.36
CA ASP A 103 -1.90 24.02 -4.53
C ASP A 103 -2.26 23.87 -3.05
N SER A 104 -3.22 23.02 -2.72
CA SER A 104 -3.67 22.84 -1.34
C SER A 104 -3.93 21.36 -1.01
N PRO A 105 -3.55 20.90 0.21
CA PRO A 105 -3.89 19.56 0.70
C PRO A 105 -5.34 19.48 1.24
N GLU A 106 -6.07 20.59 1.27
CA GLU A 106 -7.38 20.69 1.91
C GLU A 106 -8.44 19.76 1.30
N CYS A 107 -9.29 19.24 2.18
CA CYS A 107 -10.47 18.50 1.80
C CYS A 107 -11.61 19.48 1.39
N LEU A 108 -12.50 19.04 0.52
CA LEU A 108 -13.73 19.78 0.18
C LEU A 108 -14.62 20.06 1.41
N CYS A 109 -14.43 19.36 2.50
CA CYS A 109 -15.06 19.63 3.79
C CYS A 109 -14.38 20.76 4.59
N HIS A 110 -13.44 21.48 4.00
CA HIS A 110 -12.63 22.52 4.64
C HIS A 110 -11.73 22.02 5.80
N SER A 111 -11.51 20.71 5.91
CA SER A 111 -10.44 20.19 6.79
C SER A 111 -9.07 20.50 6.20
N LYS A 112 -8.08 20.76 7.07
CA LYS A 112 -6.71 21.16 6.67
C LYS A 112 -5.98 20.18 5.76
N SER A 113 -6.33 18.89 5.82
CA SER A 113 -5.70 17.86 4.98
C SER A 113 -6.70 16.77 4.63
N GLU A 114 -6.75 16.41 3.35
CA GLU A 114 -7.48 15.24 2.87
C GLU A 114 -6.56 14.01 2.89
N SER A 115 -6.23 13.57 4.09
CA SER A 115 -5.45 12.35 4.31
C SER A 115 -6.30 11.08 4.18
N THR A 116 -5.65 9.93 4.07
CA THR A 116 -6.34 8.62 4.12
C THR A 116 -7.14 8.44 5.40
N SER A 117 -6.58 8.86 6.55
CA SER A 117 -7.29 8.83 7.82
C SER A 117 -8.51 9.73 7.81
N HIS A 118 -8.35 10.97 7.34
CA HIS A 118 -9.47 11.90 7.21
C HIS A 118 -10.59 11.35 6.33
N PHE A 119 -10.26 10.81 5.17
CA PHE A 119 -11.23 10.25 4.22
C PHE A 119 -12.06 9.12 4.83
N PHE A 120 -11.44 8.16 5.50
CA PHE A 120 -12.15 7.01 6.07
C PHE A 120 -12.79 7.28 7.44
N MET A 121 -12.22 8.17 8.26
CA MET A 121 -12.58 8.26 9.68
C MET A 121 -13.29 9.56 10.04
N ASP A 122 -12.94 10.68 9.42
CA ASP A 122 -13.28 11.99 9.95
C ASP A 122 -14.13 12.87 9.02
N CYS A 123 -14.02 12.69 7.69
CA CYS A 123 -14.68 13.57 6.74
C CYS A 123 -16.21 13.52 6.90
N PHE A 124 -16.84 14.65 7.22
CA PHE A 124 -18.28 14.70 7.42
C PHE A 124 -19.08 14.53 6.12
N LEU A 125 -18.49 14.87 4.96
CA LEU A 125 -19.13 14.70 3.65
C LEU A 125 -19.48 13.23 3.35
N TYR A 126 -18.71 12.29 3.91
CA TYR A 126 -18.89 10.85 3.70
C TYR A 126 -19.44 10.13 4.93
N SER A 127 -20.10 10.88 5.82
CA SER A 127 -20.62 10.33 7.07
C SER A 127 -21.65 9.20 6.88
N PRO A 128 -22.64 9.33 5.96
CA PRO A 128 -23.62 8.27 5.73
C PRO A 128 -22.98 6.98 5.16
N GLU A 129 -22.08 7.13 4.17
CA GLU A 129 -21.39 6.00 3.57
C GLU A 129 -20.46 5.31 4.57
N ARG A 130 -19.81 6.10 5.45
CA ARG A 130 -18.97 5.58 6.52
C ARG A 130 -19.76 4.81 7.55
N GLN A 131 -20.96 5.29 7.94
CA GLN A 131 -21.84 4.55 8.84
C GLN A 131 -22.21 3.19 8.26
N THR A 132 -22.54 3.13 6.97
CA THR A 132 -22.81 1.89 6.26
C THR A 132 -21.61 0.96 6.27
N LEU A 133 -20.42 1.49 5.95
CA LEU A 133 -19.17 0.73 6.00
C LEU A 133 -18.91 0.15 7.40
N PHE A 134 -19.05 0.97 8.43
CA PHE A 134 -18.78 0.57 9.82
C PHE A 134 -19.77 -0.49 10.29
N SER A 135 -21.05 -0.36 9.95
CA SER A 135 -22.09 -1.36 10.27
C SER A 135 -21.78 -2.71 9.59
N LEU A 136 -21.32 -2.70 8.33
CA LEU A 136 -20.91 -3.92 7.64
C LEU A 136 -19.69 -4.56 8.29
N ILE A 137 -18.69 -3.77 8.67
CA ILE A 137 -17.49 -4.32 9.34
C ILE A 137 -17.85 -4.83 10.75
N GLU A 138 -18.69 -4.11 11.51
CA GLU A 138 -19.14 -4.53 12.83
C GLU A 138 -19.82 -5.89 12.80
N HIS A 139 -20.55 -6.21 11.71
CA HIS A 139 -21.15 -7.53 11.52
C HIS A 139 -20.10 -8.67 11.48
N TYR A 140 -18.94 -8.42 10.89
CA TYR A 140 -17.87 -9.40 10.80
C TYR A 140 -16.88 -9.35 11.97
N ILE A 141 -16.74 -8.18 12.58
CA ILE A 141 -15.80 -7.91 13.68
C ILE A 141 -16.56 -7.24 14.82
N PRO A 142 -17.08 -8.01 15.76
CA PRO A 142 -17.79 -7.45 16.91
C PRO A 142 -16.95 -6.42 17.67
N ASN A 143 -17.57 -5.32 18.07
CA ASN A 143 -16.94 -4.19 18.75
C ASN A 143 -15.90 -3.41 17.89
N PHE A 144 -15.95 -3.51 16.56
CA PHE A 144 -15.11 -2.72 15.67
C PHE A 144 -15.19 -1.22 15.96
N THR A 145 -16.40 -0.69 16.19
CA THR A 145 -16.65 0.73 16.46
C THR A 145 -16.06 1.21 17.80
N ARG A 146 -15.76 0.30 18.73
CA ARG A 146 -15.12 0.60 20.02
C ARG A 146 -13.59 0.60 19.95
N LEU A 147 -13.01 0.15 18.82
CA LEU A 147 -11.57 0.16 18.64
C LEU A 147 -11.06 1.59 18.45
N SER A 148 -9.77 1.81 18.72
CA SER A 148 -9.14 3.10 18.39
C SER A 148 -9.20 3.37 16.89
N LYS A 149 -9.27 4.64 16.49
CA LYS A 149 -9.31 5.06 15.08
C LYS A 149 -8.18 4.43 14.25
N GLN A 150 -6.99 4.33 14.82
CA GLN A 150 -5.84 3.70 14.14
C GLN A 150 -6.10 2.22 13.85
N LYS A 151 -6.62 1.45 14.82
CA LYS A 151 -6.96 0.03 14.62
C LYS A 151 -8.10 -0.14 13.62
N GLN A 152 -9.12 0.71 13.67
CA GLN A 152 -10.19 0.72 12.68
C GLN A 152 -9.64 0.95 11.28
N LEU A 153 -8.77 1.95 11.11
CA LEU A 153 -8.13 2.24 9.82
C LEU A 153 -7.25 1.08 9.32
N ASP A 154 -6.48 0.46 10.21
CA ASP A 154 -5.67 -0.71 9.84
C ASP A 154 -6.53 -1.88 9.37
N ILE A 155 -7.68 -2.14 10.02
CA ILE A 155 -8.64 -3.16 9.60
C ILE A 155 -9.24 -2.82 8.22
N ILE A 156 -9.66 -1.58 8.01
CA ILE A 156 -10.20 -1.10 6.74
C ILE A 156 -9.18 -1.30 5.60
N LEU A 157 -7.94 -0.96 5.85
CA LEU A 157 -6.91 -1.01 4.81
C LEU A 157 -6.32 -2.40 4.59
N ARG A 158 -6.19 -3.22 5.63
CA ARG A 158 -5.41 -4.46 5.58
C ARG A 158 -6.20 -5.73 5.91
N GLY A 159 -7.33 -5.59 6.61
CA GLY A 159 -8.07 -6.72 7.17
C GLY A 159 -7.55 -7.13 8.54
N VAL A 160 -8.03 -8.29 9.02
CA VAL A 160 -7.70 -8.87 10.34
C VAL A 160 -6.98 -10.20 10.18
N PHE A 161 -6.10 -10.53 11.12
CA PHE A 161 -5.43 -11.84 11.20
C PHE A 161 -4.97 -12.37 9.84
N ILE A 162 -4.29 -11.52 9.06
CA ILE A 162 -3.92 -11.74 7.66
C ILE A 162 -3.06 -12.99 7.43
N ASP A 163 -2.42 -13.50 8.47
CA ASP A 163 -1.61 -14.72 8.45
C ASP A 163 -2.45 -16.00 8.69
N ASN A 164 -3.74 -15.85 9.03
CA ASN A 164 -4.65 -16.97 9.27
C ASN A 164 -5.65 -17.10 8.12
N GLU A 165 -5.63 -18.25 7.42
CA GLU A 165 -6.52 -18.53 6.28
C GLU A 165 -8.01 -18.60 6.68
N GLU A 166 -8.32 -18.90 7.94
CA GLU A 166 -9.68 -18.91 8.47
C GLU A 166 -10.38 -17.55 8.30
N TYR A 167 -9.62 -16.45 8.41
CA TYR A 167 -10.14 -15.09 8.24
C TYR A 167 -10.17 -14.60 6.79
N LEU A 168 -9.82 -15.45 5.82
CA LEU A 168 -9.77 -15.05 4.41
C LEU A 168 -11.14 -14.58 3.90
N SER A 169 -12.22 -15.32 4.21
CA SER A 169 -13.59 -14.93 3.83
C SER A 169 -14.02 -13.60 4.44
N THR A 170 -13.76 -13.41 5.72
CA THR A 170 -14.00 -12.15 6.43
C THR A 170 -13.24 -10.99 5.79
N ASN A 171 -11.96 -11.18 5.49
CA ASN A 171 -11.14 -10.15 4.85
C ASN A 171 -11.59 -9.84 3.42
N ILE A 172 -12.11 -10.81 2.68
CA ILE A 172 -12.73 -10.58 1.38
C ILE A 172 -13.98 -9.70 1.53
N SER A 173 -14.86 -10.03 2.48
CA SER A 173 -16.08 -9.24 2.75
C SER A 173 -15.75 -7.81 3.16
N ILE A 174 -14.78 -7.62 4.04
CA ILE A 174 -14.30 -6.28 4.43
C ILE A 174 -13.76 -5.52 3.20
N THR A 175 -12.93 -6.18 2.38
CA THR A 175 -12.38 -5.54 1.17
C THR A 175 -13.47 -5.08 0.23
N ILE A 176 -14.51 -5.90 0.01
CA ILE A 176 -15.66 -5.54 -0.84
C ILE A 176 -16.44 -4.38 -0.21
N ALA A 177 -16.68 -4.38 1.10
CA ALA A 177 -17.35 -3.29 1.79
C ALA A 177 -16.59 -1.96 1.65
N VAL A 178 -15.26 -1.99 1.76
CA VAL A 178 -14.39 -0.82 1.57
C VAL A 178 -14.41 -0.33 0.13
N GLN A 179 -14.41 -1.23 -0.85
CA GLN A 179 -14.54 -0.87 -2.27
C GLN A 179 -15.89 -0.21 -2.55
N ASN A 180 -16.97 -0.72 -1.98
CA ASN A 180 -18.30 -0.12 -2.09
C ASN A 180 -18.35 1.28 -1.46
N TYR A 181 -17.71 1.48 -0.31
CA TYR A 181 -17.57 2.81 0.29
C TYR A 181 -16.86 3.78 -0.68
N ILE A 182 -15.73 3.37 -1.26
CA ILE A 182 -14.98 4.19 -2.24
C ILE A 182 -15.87 4.58 -3.43
N LEU A 183 -16.70 3.67 -3.94
CA LEU A 183 -17.64 3.96 -5.03
C LEU A 183 -18.74 4.92 -4.60
N LEU A 184 -19.34 4.68 -3.45
CA LEU A 184 -20.49 5.46 -2.96
C LEU A 184 -20.10 6.91 -2.65
N THR A 185 -18.90 7.15 -2.15
CA THR A 185 -18.39 8.51 -1.90
C THR A 185 -18.23 9.33 -3.17
N ARG A 186 -18.17 8.71 -4.35
CA ARG A 186 -17.90 9.34 -5.66
C ARG A 186 -16.67 10.24 -5.70
N ARG A 187 -15.81 10.18 -4.66
CA ARG A 187 -14.63 11.06 -4.51
C ARG A 187 -13.62 10.91 -5.64
N PHE A 188 -13.59 9.75 -6.28
CA PHE A 188 -12.62 9.40 -7.32
C PHE A 188 -13.23 9.37 -8.74
N ASN A 189 -14.51 9.74 -8.92
CA ASN A 189 -15.17 9.70 -10.22
C ASN A 189 -14.80 10.88 -11.12
N ASP A 190 -14.45 12.04 -10.51
CA ASP A 190 -14.16 13.28 -11.25
C ASP A 190 -12.66 13.48 -11.54
N THR A 191 -11.83 12.55 -11.14
CA THR A 191 -10.45 12.56 -11.60
C THR A 191 -10.49 12.14 -13.06
N GLY A 192 -10.38 13.12 -13.98
CA GLY A 192 -10.05 12.87 -15.38
C GLY A 192 -8.67 12.22 -15.49
N GLU A 193 -8.48 11.14 -14.75
CA GLU A 193 -7.35 10.24 -14.89
C GLU A 193 -7.50 9.60 -16.27
N LYS A 194 -6.93 10.28 -17.27
CA LYS A 194 -6.43 9.58 -18.45
C LYS A 194 -5.60 8.44 -17.92
N ASP A 195 -6.05 7.23 -18.22
CA ASP A 195 -5.38 5.99 -17.86
C ASP A 195 -3.89 6.12 -18.15
N TRP A 196 -3.08 6.17 -17.08
CA TRP A 196 -1.65 6.01 -17.18
C TRP A 196 -1.40 4.50 -17.34
N TYR A 197 -1.44 4.04 -18.58
CA TYR A 197 -0.89 2.75 -19.02
C TYR A 197 0.46 2.98 -19.68
#